data_04e2a0191f72ca69d398af1b8da38a2d
#
_entry.id   04e2a0191f72ca69d398af1b8da38a2d
#
_cell.length_a   1.000
_cell.length_b   1.000
_cell.length_c   1.000
_cell.angle_alpha   90.00
_cell.angle_beta   90.00
_cell.angle_gamma   90.00
#
_symmetry.space_group_name_H-M   'P 1'
#
loop_
_entity.id
_entity.type
_entity.pdbx_description
1 polymer ?
#
loop_
_entity_poly.entity_id
_entity_poly.type
_entity_poly.pdbx_seq_one_letter_code
_entity_poly.pdbx_strand_id
1 'polypeptide(L)'
;MNEYLKQYIELQKQFRETEGNPDSVRALYTFKEELEQSEDQQAKEVLVDVYDLLDFKKDAYELLCQIGNRSDKKTLKRLGVLKDYAENWGN
;
A
#
# COMPACT_ATOMS: atom_id res chain seq x y z
N MET A 1 15.57 4.78 -9.85
CA MET A 1 14.16 4.45 -9.57
C MET A 1 14.07 3.35 -8.53
N ASN A 2 13.10 3.44 -7.64
CA ASN A 2 12.83 2.46 -6.60
C ASN A 2 12.41 1.12 -7.21
N GLU A 3 13.17 0.05 -6.96
CA GLU A 3 12.86 -1.28 -7.50
C GLU A 3 11.52 -1.81 -6.99
N TYR A 4 11.20 -1.53 -5.74
CA TYR A 4 9.92 -1.95 -5.17
C TYR A 4 8.76 -1.25 -5.88
N LEU A 5 8.94 0.01 -6.21
CA LEU A 5 7.92 0.77 -6.94
C LEU A 5 7.70 0.20 -8.34
N LYS A 6 8.77 -0.18 -9.03
CA LYS A 6 8.66 -0.82 -10.34
C LYS A 6 7.86 -2.10 -10.28
N GLN A 7 8.16 -2.96 -9.30
CA GLN A 7 7.42 -4.21 -9.10
C GLN A 7 5.95 -3.93 -8.79
N TYR A 8 5.69 -2.94 -7.96
CA TYR A 8 4.32 -2.55 -7.61
C TYR A 8 3.54 -2.10 -8.84
N ILE A 9 4.14 -1.26 -9.68
CA ILE A 9 3.48 -0.75 -10.88
C ILE A 9 3.06 -1.91 -11.79
N GLU A 10 3.94 -2.90 -12.00
CA GLU A 10 3.62 -4.07 -12.80
C GLU A 10 2.51 -4.91 -12.19
N LEU A 11 2.57 -5.16 -10.90
CA LEU A 11 1.56 -5.96 -10.20
C LEU A 11 0.21 -5.24 -10.16
N GLN A 12 0.21 -3.94 -9.95
CA GLN A 12 -1.01 -3.14 -9.97
C GLN A 12 -1.65 -3.17 -11.34
N LYS A 13 -0.84 -3.06 -12.39
CA LYS A 13 -1.33 -3.10 -13.77
C LYS A 13 -2.00 -4.44 -14.06
N GLN A 14 -1.35 -5.54 -13.70
CA GLN A 14 -1.91 -6.89 -13.88
C GLN A 14 -3.22 -7.04 -13.10
N PHE A 15 -3.25 -6.55 -11.88
CA PHE A 15 -4.43 -6.60 -11.03
C PHE A 15 -5.61 -5.88 -11.69
N ARG A 16 -5.37 -4.69 -12.24
CA ARG A 16 -6.43 -3.91 -12.89
C ARG A 16 -6.86 -4.50 -14.23
N GLU A 17 -5.91 -4.98 -15.01
CA GLU A 17 -6.21 -5.57 -16.33
C GLU A 17 -7.00 -6.87 -16.22
N THR A 18 -6.82 -7.62 -15.15
CA THR A 18 -7.50 -8.90 -14.92
C THR A 18 -8.69 -8.76 -13.97
N GLU A 19 -9.02 -7.54 -13.56
CA GLU A 19 -10.10 -7.26 -12.61
C GLU A 19 -9.94 -8.05 -11.31
N GLY A 20 -8.69 -8.20 -10.87
CA GLY A 20 -8.39 -8.87 -9.60
C GLY A 20 -8.54 -10.38 -9.64
N ASN A 21 -8.08 -11.02 -10.73
CA ASN A 21 -8.15 -12.48 -10.79
C ASN A 21 -7.28 -13.12 -9.69
N PRO A 22 -7.52 -14.41 -9.34
CA PRO A 22 -6.80 -15.05 -8.22
C PRO A 22 -5.28 -15.01 -8.34
N ASP A 23 -4.74 -15.13 -9.54
CA ASP A 23 -3.29 -15.13 -9.74
C ASP A 23 -2.69 -13.75 -9.47
N SER A 24 -3.34 -12.69 -9.93
CA SER A 24 -2.84 -11.34 -9.69
C SER A 24 -2.98 -10.94 -8.22
N VAL A 25 -4.05 -11.37 -7.56
CA VAL A 25 -4.24 -11.15 -6.12
C VAL A 25 -3.16 -11.87 -5.33
N ARG A 26 -2.89 -13.14 -5.67
CA ARG A 26 -1.85 -13.93 -4.99
C ARG A 26 -0.48 -13.27 -5.14
N ALA A 27 -0.16 -12.77 -6.33
CA ALA A 27 1.10 -12.08 -6.58
C ALA A 27 1.25 -10.84 -5.70
N LEU A 28 0.17 -10.09 -5.53
CA LEU A 28 0.16 -8.92 -4.64
C LEU A 28 0.33 -9.30 -3.17
N TYR A 29 -0.31 -10.38 -2.73
CA TYR A 29 -0.14 -10.87 -1.35
C TYR A 29 1.29 -11.33 -1.10
N THR A 30 1.90 -12.04 -2.04
CA THR A 30 3.29 -12.46 -1.93
C THR A 30 4.21 -11.25 -1.82
N PHE A 31 3.98 -10.25 -2.66
CA PHE A 31 4.74 -9.01 -2.66
C PHE A 31 4.55 -8.27 -1.33
N LYS A 32 3.33 -8.19 -0.83
CA LYS A 32 3.02 -7.60 0.48
C LYS A 32 3.87 -8.25 1.57
N GLU A 33 3.91 -9.58 1.60
CA GLU A 33 4.68 -10.31 2.61
C GLU A 33 6.17 -10.01 2.51
N GLU A 34 6.72 -9.91 1.31
CA GLU A 34 8.12 -9.54 1.10
C GLU A 34 8.41 -8.13 1.65
N LEU A 35 7.52 -7.18 1.37
CA LEU A 35 7.68 -5.81 1.85
C LEU A 35 7.58 -5.74 3.38
N GLU A 36 6.71 -6.55 3.97
CA GLU A 36 6.55 -6.59 5.44
C GLU A 36 7.81 -7.07 6.14
N GLN A 37 8.61 -7.89 5.48
CA GLN A 37 9.88 -8.39 6.03
C GLN A 37 11.03 -7.41 5.86
N SER A 38 10.88 -6.37 5.06
CA SER A 38 11.96 -5.44 4.74
C SER A 38 12.05 -4.29 5.73
N GLU A 39 13.29 -3.93 6.09
CA GLU A 39 13.56 -2.74 6.90
C GLU A 39 13.80 -1.50 6.03
N ASP A 40 13.82 -1.66 4.70
CA ASP A 40 14.09 -0.59 3.77
C ASP A 40 12.92 0.42 3.76
N GLN A 41 13.26 1.70 3.91
CA GLN A 41 12.28 2.78 3.88
C GLN A 41 11.49 2.79 2.57
N GLN A 42 12.17 2.53 1.45
CA GLN A 42 11.51 2.51 0.14
C GLN A 42 10.49 1.38 0.04
N ALA A 43 10.80 0.22 0.63
CA ALA A 43 9.87 -0.89 0.67
C ALA A 43 8.63 -0.53 1.50
N LYS A 44 8.83 0.13 2.63
CA LYS A 44 7.73 0.55 3.50
C LYS A 44 6.81 1.56 2.81
N GLU A 45 7.38 2.47 2.04
CA GLU A 45 6.58 3.44 1.29
C GLU A 45 5.69 2.75 0.26
N VAL A 46 6.23 1.76 -0.45
CA VAL A 46 5.46 0.99 -1.43
C VAL A 46 4.43 0.11 -0.72
N LEU A 47 4.75 -0.40 0.46
CA LEU A 47 3.82 -1.22 1.24
C LEU A 47 2.52 -0.47 1.58
N VAL A 48 2.60 0.83 1.83
CA VAL A 48 1.39 1.64 2.04
C VAL A 48 0.47 1.53 0.83
N ASP A 49 1.04 1.61 -0.38
CA ASP A 49 0.26 1.52 -1.62
C ASP A 49 -0.33 0.12 -1.81
N VAL A 50 0.42 -0.91 -1.46
CA VAL A 50 -0.06 -2.29 -1.54
C VAL A 50 -1.22 -2.53 -0.57
N TYR A 51 -1.08 -2.07 0.66
CA TYR A 51 -2.16 -2.17 1.64
C TYR A 51 -3.41 -1.45 1.15
N ASP A 52 -3.24 -0.25 0.60
CA ASP A 52 -4.36 0.54 0.09
C ASP A 52 -5.06 -0.20 -1.05
N LEU A 53 -4.31 -0.75 -2.00
CA LEU A 53 -4.87 -1.47 -3.13
C LEU A 53 -5.64 -2.73 -2.70
N LEU A 54 -5.14 -3.42 -1.68
CA LEU A 54 -5.76 -4.65 -1.16
C LEU A 54 -6.84 -4.39 -0.11
N ASP A 55 -7.20 -3.14 0.12
CA ASP A 55 -8.21 -2.72 1.11
C ASP A 55 -7.81 -2.91 2.57
N PHE A 56 -6.53 -3.04 2.87
CA PHE A 56 -6.02 -3.02 4.24
C PHE A 56 -5.84 -1.56 4.68
N LYS A 57 -6.95 -0.83 4.77
CA LYS A 57 -6.91 0.63 5.00
C LYS A 57 -6.33 1.00 6.36
N LYS A 58 -6.66 0.23 7.39
CA LYS A 58 -6.11 0.47 8.73
C LYS A 58 -4.60 0.28 8.74
N ASP A 59 -4.12 -0.81 8.13
CA ASP A 59 -2.69 -1.09 8.05
C ASP A 59 -1.96 -0.01 7.25
N ALA A 60 -2.55 0.44 6.14
CA ALA A 60 -2.01 1.53 5.34
C ALA A 60 -1.90 2.82 6.15
N TYR A 61 -2.95 3.15 6.91
CA TYR A 61 -2.97 4.33 7.75
C TYR A 61 -1.87 4.28 8.82
N GLU A 62 -1.79 3.17 9.54
CA GLU A 62 -0.82 3.00 10.63
C GLU A 62 0.62 3.09 10.10
N LEU A 63 0.89 2.43 8.98
CA LEU A 63 2.22 2.46 8.38
C LEU A 63 2.58 3.86 7.88
N LEU A 64 1.64 4.54 7.23
CA LEU A 64 1.88 5.90 6.75
C LEU A 64 2.10 6.87 7.92
N CYS A 65 1.44 6.66 9.05
CA CYS A 65 1.70 7.43 10.26
C CYS A 65 3.14 7.26 10.75
N GLN A 66 3.69 6.06 10.62
CA GLN A 66 5.07 5.77 11.07
C GLN A 66 6.11 6.39 10.15
N ILE A 67 5.91 6.33 8.84
CA ILE A 67 6.93 6.69 7.86
C ILE A 67 6.69 8.02 7.17
N GLY A 68 5.45 8.50 7.17
CA GLY A 68 5.08 9.68 6.41
C GLY A 68 5.59 10.98 7.02
N ASN A 69 5.89 11.94 6.17
CA ASN A 69 6.26 13.28 6.60
C ASN A 69 4.98 14.10 6.82
N ARG A 70 4.64 14.33 8.08
CA ARG A 70 3.41 15.03 8.45
C ARG A 70 3.41 16.51 8.07
N SER A 71 4.57 17.04 7.68
CA SER A 71 4.65 18.40 7.14
C SER A 71 4.23 18.48 5.68
N ASP A 72 4.16 17.34 5.00
CA ASP A 72 3.79 17.25 3.60
C ASP A 72 2.27 17.25 3.47
N LYS A 73 1.71 18.18 2.70
CA LYS A 73 0.28 18.30 2.48
C LYS A 73 -0.33 17.03 1.85
N LYS A 74 0.40 16.39 0.94
CA LYS A 74 -0.06 15.16 0.31
C LYS A 74 -0.19 14.03 1.33
N THR A 75 0.79 13.91 2.23
CA THR A 75 0.76 12.91 3.30
C THR A 75 -0.40 13.16 4.24
N LEU A 76 -0.61 14.41 4.66
CA LEU A 76 -1.72 14.76 5.55
C LEU A 76 -3.07 14.46 4.92
N LYS A 77 -3.23 14.78 3.65
CA LYS A 77 -4.47 14.51 2.93
C LYS A 77 -4.73 13.01 2.84
N ARG A 78 -3.69 12.25 2.50
CA ARG A 78 -3.78 10.79 2.39
C ARG A 78 -4.11 10.15 3.73
N LEU A 79 -3.48 10.63 4.82
CA LEU A 79 -3.78 10.16 6.17
C LEU A 79 -5.24 10.39 6.53
N GLY A 80 -5.79 11.54 6.18
CA GLY A 80 -7.20 11.84 6.42
C GLY A 80 -8.13 10.89 5.68
N VAL A 81 -7.84 10.60 4.42
CA VAL A 81 -8.63 9.68 3.61
C VAL A 81 -8.57 8.26 4.18
N LEU A 82 -7.37 7.78 4.50
CA LEU A 82 -7.18 6.42 5.02
C LEU A 82 -7.82 6.26 6.40
N LYS A 83 -7.71 7.29 7.25
CA LYS A 83 -8.34 7.27 8.57
C LYS A 83 -9.85 7.14 8.44
N ASP A 84 -10.44 7.90 7.53
CA ASP A 84 -11.87 7.89 7.30
C ASP A 84 -12.33 6.49 6.86
N TYR A 85 -11.62 5.88 5.92
CA TYR A 85 -11.92 4.52 5.49
C TYR A 85 -11.79 3.52 6.64
N ALA A 86 -10.71 3.60 7.42
CA ALA A 86 -10.46 2.67 8.51
C ALA A 86 -11.54 2.77 9.59
N GLU A 87 -12.01 3.98 9.90
CA GLU A 87 -13.04 4.19 10.91
C GLU A 87 -14.44 3.81 10.44
N ASN A 88 -14.75 4.07 9.17
CA ASN A 88 -16.10 3.88 8.65
C ASN A 88 -16.32 2.51 7.99
N TRP A 89 -15.27 1.86 7.52
CA TRP A 89 -15.40 0.60 6.79
C TRP A 89 -14.83 -0.60 7.54
N GLY A 90 -14.36 -0.38 8.77
CA GLY A 90 -14.12 -1.47 9.71
C GLY A 90 -12.96 -2.41 9.39
N ASN A 91 -11.96 -1.93 8.77
CA ASN A 91 -10.84 -2.82 8.46
C ASN A 91 -9.68 -2.64 9.45
#